data_305f7bf8236a0a0de64fecc19f6a07f0
#
_entry.id   305f7bf8236a0a0de64fecc19f6a07f0
#
_cell.length_a   1.000
_cell.length_b   1.000
_cell.length_c   1.000
_cell.angle_alpha   90.00
_cell.angle_beta   90.00
_cell.angle_gamma   90.00
#
_symmetry.space_group_name_H-M   'P 1'
#
loop_
_entity.id
_entity.type
_entity.pdbx_description
1 polymer ?
#
loop_
_entity_poly.entity_id
_entity_poly.type
_entity_poly.pdbx_seq_one_letter_code
_entity_poly.pdbx_strand_id
1 'polypeptide(L)'
;MVSGGRFAGAIFSGGVVVLHKTIHSYVTRRGQGQSQISRDQHGNAPRSAGASLRRYNQAQFLEHVQDIMASWTEDLKGCYLVLYRAVGSVNQAALFGKNSPLNRDDMRVRALPFPTRKPTYKEVQRVHETVSSIEVYDTMELFQRALIASTSKSTTKTNSDTSVERSKKSQKSPNKPIDRAKS
;
A
#
# COMPACT_ATOMS: atom_id res chain seq x y z
N MET A 1 -0.93 3.53 -6.81
CA MET A 1 -0.21 2.92 -5.67
C MET A 1 -0.82 1.56 -5.38
N VAL A 2 0.01 0.50 -5.24
CA VAL A 2 -0.46 -0.88 -4.96
C VAL A 2 0.39 -1.50 -3.86
N SER A 3 -0.22 -2.05 -2.83
CA SER A 3 0.45 -2.78 -1.75
C SER A 3 -0.55 -3.57 -0.90
N GLY A 4 -0.23 -4.84 -0.59
CA GLY A 4 -0.97 -5.66 0.38
C GLY A 4 -2.48 -5.79 0.11
N GLY A 5 -2.88 -5.99 -1.16
CA GLY A 5 -4.29 -6.09 -1.56
C GLY A 5 -5.03 -4.75 -1.52
N ARG A 6 -4.30 -3.64 -1.54
CA ARG A 6 -4.87 -2.29 -1.64
C ARG A 6 -4.39 -1.62 -2.91
N PHE A 7 -5.30 -0.97 -3.58
CA PHE A 7 -5.03 -0.05 -4.68
C PHE A 7 -5.60 1.32 -4.33
N ALA A 8 -4.88 2.36 -4.67
CA ALA A 8 -5.36 3.74 -4.66
C ALA A 8 -4.73 4.47 -5.84
N GLY A 9 -5.55 5.04 -6.68
CA GLY A 9 -5.15 5.86 -7.82
C GLY A 9 -6.02 7.12 -7.92
N ALA A 10 -5.45 8.16 -8.50
CA ALA A 10 -6.16 9.37 -8.86
C ALA A 10 -5.50 10.04 -10.05
N ILE A 11 -6.28 10.78 -10.82
CA ILE A 11 -5.85 11.67 -11.90
C ILE A 11 -6.12 13.09 -11.45
N PHE A 12 -5.11 13.94 -11.58
CA PHE A 12 -5.16 15.35 -11.20
C PHE A 12 -4.99 16.23 -12.44
N SER A 13 -5.71 17.34 -12.49
CA SER A 13 -5.52 18.40 -13.48
C SER A 13 -5.51 19.75 -12.77
N GLY A 14 -4.43 20.50 -12.90
CA GLY A 14 -4.28 21.80 -12.22
C GLY A 14 -4.45 21.76 -10.70
N GLY A 15 -4.06 20.65 -10.05
CA GLY A 15 -4.23 20.45 -8.61
C GLY A 15 -5.60 19.91 -8.18
N VAL A 16 -6.57 19.85 -9.10
CA VAL A 16 -7.91 19.33 -8.85
C VAL A 16 -7.96 17.83 -9.20
N VAL A 17 -8.64 17.04 -8.37
CA VAL A 17 -8.87 15.62 -8.64
C VAL A 17 -9.97 15.47 -9.69
N VAL A 18 -9.61 14.88 -10.84
CA VAL A 18 -10.54 14.56 -11.93
C VAL A 18 -11.18 13.18 -11.71
N LEU A 19 -10.36 12.19 -11.44
CA LEU A 19 -10.78 10.82 -11.16
C LEU A 19 -10.04 10.27 -9.96
N HIS A 20 -10.69 9.43 -9.17
CA HIS A 20 -10.02 8.62 -8.17
C HIS A 20 -10.74 7.30 -7.91
N LYS A 21 -10.00 6.28 -7.52
CA LYS A 21 -10.54 4.98 -7.12
C LYS A 21 -9.65 4.35 -6.07
N THR A 22 -10.29 3.64 -5.13
CA THR A 22 -9.60 2.83 -4.14
C THR A 22 -10.25 1.45 -4.06
N ILE A 23 -9.41 0.42 -3.91
CA ILE A 23 -9.85 -0.96 -3.70
C ILE A 23 -9.12 -1.52 -2.48
N HIS A 24 -9.81 -2.36 -1.74
CA HIS A 24 -9.23 -3.18 -0.69
C HIS A 24 -9.75 -4.61 -0.78
N SER A 25 -8.82 -5.57 -0.90
CA SER A 25 -9.12 -7.00 -0.89
C SER A 25 -8.32 -7.71 0.21
N TYR A 26 -8.90 -8.74 0.80
CA TYR A 26 -8.24 -9.55 1.82
C TYR A 26 -7.30 -10.56 1.16
N VAL A 27 -6.03 -10.16 0.98
CA VAL A 27 -4.98 -11.00 0.39
C VAL A 27 -3.88 -11.36 1.39
N THR A 28 -3.81 -10.68 2.54
CA THR A 28 -2.81 -10.93 3.58
C THR A 28 -3.47 -11.10 4.93
N ARG A 29 -2.95 -12.01 5.75
CA ARG A 29 -3.37 -12.17 7.13
C ARG A 29 -2.94 -10.96 7.97
N ARG A 30 -3.80 -10.49 8.86
CA ARG A 30 -3.47 -9.40 9.78
C ARG A 30 -2.24 -9.77 10.62
N GLY A 31 -1.22 -8.92 10.62
CA GLY A 31 0.01 -9.08 11.41
C GLY A 31 1.10 -9.97 10.81
N GLN A 32 0.94 -10.57 9.62
CA GLN A 32 1.93 -11.51 9.05
C GLN A 32 2.62 -11.05 7.75
N GLY A 33 2.34 -9.88 7.24
CA GLY A 33 3.10 -9.23 6.17
C GLY A 33 3.45 -10.08 4.94
N GLN A 34 4.58 -9.74 4.34
CA GLN A 34 5.04 -10.24 3.04
C GLN A 34 5.49 -11.71 3.02
N SER A 35 5.99 -12.24 4.14
CA SER A 35 6.46 -13.63 4.24
C SER A 35 5.36 -14.65 4.02
N GLN A 36 4.10 -14.30 4.29
CA GLN A 36 2.98 -15.17 4.03
C GLN A 36 2.58 -15.20 2.56
N ILE A 37 2.66 -14.06 1.86
CA ILE A 37 2.39 -13.98 0.41
C ILE A 37 3.34 -14.92 -0.32
N SER A 38 4.63 -14.88 0.01
CA SER A 38 5.63 -15.78 -0.57
C SER A 38 5.30 -17.27 -0.33
N ARG A 39 4.90 -17.66 0.88
CA ARG A 39 4.51 -19.04 1.19
C ARG A 39 3.26 -19.49 0.45
N ASP A 40 2.27 -18.61 0.33
CA ASP A 40 1.01 -18.93 -0.37
C ASP A 40 1.24 -19.04 -1.89
N GLN A 41 2.27 -18.39 -2.44
CA GLN A 41 2.61 -18.42 -3.86
C GLN A 41 3.52 -19.57 -4.29
N HIS A 42 4.38 -20.09 -3.41
CA HIS A 42 5.37 -21.15 -3.74
C HIS A 42 4.84 -22.58 -3.64
N GLY A 43 3.59 -22.79 -3.26
CA GLY A 43 2.99 -24.12 -3.17
C GLY A 43 1.97 -24.40 -4.28
N ASN A 44 2.01 -25.62 -4.88
CA ASN A 44 1.06 -26.02 -5.94
C ASN A 44 -0.39 -26.13 -5.47
N ALA A 45 -0.63 -26.36 -4.18
CA ALA A 45 -1.98 -26.43 -3.61
C ALA A 45 -2.10 -25.63 -2.32
N PRO A 46 -3.22 -24.93 -2.08
CA PRO A 46 -3.45 -24.23 -0.83
C PRO A 46 -3.63 -25.24 0.30
N ARG A 47 -2.83 -25.12 1.37
CA ARG A 47 -2.86 -26.03 2.54
C ARG A 47 -4.01 -25.76 3.51
N SER A 48 -4.82 -24.71 3.26
CA SER A 48 -5.98 -24.35 4.09
C SER A 48 -7.00 -23.56 3.31
N ALA A 49 -8.27 -23.58 3.74
CA ALA A 49 -9.35 -22.80 3.17
C ALA A 49 -9.01 -21.28 3.14
N GLY A 50 -8.34 -20.78 4.18
CA GLY A 50 -7.89 -19.39 4.22
C GLY A 50 -6.79 -19.06 3.19
N ALA A 51 -5.92 -20.02 2.84
CA ALA A 51 -4.93 -19.83 1.79
C ALA A 51 -5.60 -19.83 0.40
N SER A 52 -6.58 -20.71 0.19
CA SER A 52 -7.39 -20.76 -1.03
C SER A 52 -8.13 -19.44 -1.26
N LEU A 53 -8.82 -18.94 -0.23
CA LEU A 53 -9.54 -17.66 -0.29
C LEU A 53 -8.61 -16.48 -0.62
N ARG A 54 -7.41 -16.43 0.00
CA ARG A 54 -6.46 -15.35 -0.28
C ARG A 54 -5.93 -15.39 -1.71
N ARG A 55 -5.68 -16.59 -2.27
CA ARG A 55 -5.28 -16.74 -3.68
C ARG A 55 -6.39 -16.28 -4.63
N TYR A 56 -7.62 -16.70 -4.36
CA TYR A 56 -8.78 -16.25 -5.13
C TYR A 56 -8.91 -14.71 -5.08
N ASN A 57 -8.88 -14.14 -3.88
CA ASN A 57 -8.96 -12.70 -3.69
C ASN A 57 -7.78 -11.95 -4.36
N GLN A 58 -6.59 -12.56 -4.40
CA GLN A 58 -5.44 -11.98 -5.10
C GLN A 58 -5.66 -11.90 -6.60
N ALA A 59 -6.22 -12.96 -7.21
CA ALA A 59 -6.55 -12.98 -8.63
C ALA A 59 -7.63 -11.93 -8.96
N GLN A 60 -8.70 -11.92 -8.19
CA GLN A 60 -9.78 -10.93 -8.33
C GLN A 60 -9.29 -9.48 -8.14
N PHE A 61 -8.39 -9.26 -7.18
CA PHE A 61 -7.80 -7.94 -6.96
C PHE A 61 -6.99 -7.45 -8.16
N LEU A 62 -6.19 -8.34 -8.78
CA LEU A 62 -5.42 -8.00 -9.98
C LEU A 62 -6.35 -7.62 -11.14
N GLU A 63 -7.38 -8.41 -11.37
CA GLU A 63 -8.40 -8.19 -12.40
C GLU A 63 -9.10 -6.84 -12.19
N HIS A 64 -9.63 -6.58 -11.00
CA HIS A 64 -10.30 -5.31 -10.69
C HIS A 64 -9.38 -4.08 -10.86
N VAL A 65 -8.09 -4.20 -10.51
CA VAL A 65 -7.15 -3.08 -10.74
C VAL A 65 -6.94 -2.86 -12.23
N GLN A 66 -6.80 -3.93 -13.02
CA GLN A 66 -6.64 -3.85 -14.48
C GLN A 66 -7.88 -3.25 -15.15
N ASP A 67 -9.08 -3.62 -14.70
CA ASP A 67 -10.35 -3.05 -15.21
C ASP A 67 -10.43 -1.54 -14.97
N ILE A 68 -10.03 -1.09 -13.77
CA ILE A 68 -9.96 0.34 -13.45
C ILE A 68 -8.95 1.04 -14.37
N MET A 69 -7.74 0.46 -14.51
CA MET A 69 -6.73 1.05 -15.37
C MET A 69 -7.19 1.10 -16.83
N ALA A 70 -7.89 0.07 -17.31
CA ALA A 70 -8.48 0.02 -18.64
C ALA A 70 -9.57 1.09 -18.81
N SER A 71 -10.44 1.29 -17.81
CA SER A 71 -11.46 2.35 -17.85
C SER A 71 -10.87 3.77 -17.88
N TRP A 72 -9.64 3.95 -17.40
CA TRP A 72 -8.93 5.23 -17.40
C TRP A 72 -7.99 5.42 -18.60
N THR A 73 -8.08 4.56 -19.61
CA THR A 73 -7.12 4.57 -20.75
C THR A 73 -7.03 5.92 -21.43
N GLU A 74 -8.16 6.56 -21.72
CA GLU A 74 -8.16 7.86 -22.43
C GLU A 74 -7.63 8.98 -21.53
N ASP A 75 -8.00 8.99 -20.27
CA ASP A 75 -7.50 9.98 -19.32
C ASP A 75 -5.99 9.83 -19.09
N LEU A 76 -5.49 8.58 -19.02
CA LEU A 76 -4.07 8.27 -18.88
C LEU A 76 -3.24 8.69 -20.10
N LYS A 77 -3.81 8.64 -21.30
CA LYS A 77 -3.15 9.15 -22.52
C LYS A 77 -2.92 10.65 -22.41
N GLY A 78 -3.84 11.39 -21.82
CA GLY A 78 -3.75 12.83 -21.59
C GLY A 78 -2.80 13.25 -20.46
N CYS A 79 -2.31 12.33 -19.63
CA CYS A 79 -1.40 12.66 -18.53
C CYS A 79 0.02 12.93 -19.03
N TYR A 80 0.64 14.01 -18.57
CA TYR A 80 2.06 14.32 -18.82
C TYR A 80 3.01 13.48 -17.97
N LEU A 81 2.57 13.01 -16.79
CA LEU A 81 3.35 12.23 -15.83
C LEU A 81 2.46 11.23 -15.12
N VAL A 82 2.93 9.98 -15.02
CA VAL A 82 2.28 8.91 -14.29
C VAL A 82 3.23 8.42 -13.21
N LEU A 83 2.91 8.71 -11.97
CA LEU A 83 3.71 8.28 -10.81
C LEU A 83 3.13 7.01 -10.20
N TYR A 84 3.97 6.01 -9.95
CA TYR A 84 3.50 4.77 -9.35
C TYR A 84 4.34 4.31 -8.16
N ARG A 85 3.69 3.55 -7.27
CA ARG A 85 4.35 2.80 -6.20
C ARG A 85 3.75 1.40 -6.16
N ALA A 86 4.57 0.40 -6.54
CA ALA A 86 4.20 -1.02 -6.51
C ALA A 86 5.46 -1.83 -6.22
N VAL A 87 5.62 -2.26 -4.96
CA VAL A 87 6.79 -3.02 -4.52
C VAL A 87 6.53 -4.52 -4.70
N GLY A 88 7.45 -5.21 -5.37
CA GLY A 88 7.36 -6.63 -5.68
C GLY A 88 6.57 -6.95 -6.96
N SER A 89 6.88 -8.10 -7.56
CA SER A 89 6.35 -8.53 -8.87
C SER A 89 4.83 -8.59 -8.93
N VAL A 90 4.19 -9.08 -7.88
CA VAL A 90 2.72 -9.21 -7.79
C VAL A 90 2.02 -7.86 -7.83
N ASN A 91 2.51 -6.88 -7.06
CA ASN A 91 1.93 -5.53 -7.07
C ASN A 91 2.20 -4.83 -8.42
N GLN A 92 3.36 -5.08 -9.01
CA GLN A 92 3.69 -4.56 -10.35
C GLN A 92 2.81 -5.18 -11.45
N ALA A 93 2.48 -6.47 -11.35
CA ALA A 93 1.58 -7.13 -12.28
C ALA A 93 0.17 -6.52 -12.29
N ALA A 94 -0.27 -5.93 -11.18
CA ALA A 94 -1.54 -5.22 -11.12
C ALA A 94 -1.55 -3.93 -11.98
N LEU A 95 -0.41 -3.24 -12.10
CA LEU A 95 -0.29 -2.00 -12.87
C LEU A 95 0.19 -2.21 -14.30
N PHE A 96 1.05 -3.22 -14.53
CA PHE A 96 1.73 -3.48 -15.80
C PHE A 96 1.40 -4.87 -16.36
N GLY A 97 0.26 -5.41 -15.99
CA GLY A 97 -0.23 -6.69 -16.51
C GLY A 97 -0.63 -6.61 -17.98
N LYS A 98 -0.92 -7.76 -18.56
CA LYS A 98 -1.15 -7.93 -20.01
C LYS A 98 -2.25 -7.00 -20.60
N ASN A 99 -3.23 -6.65 -19.79
CA ASN A 99 -4.36 -5.79 -20.19
C ASN A 99 -4.25 -4.35 -19.66
N SER A 100 -3.11 -3.97 -19.10
CA SER A 100 -2.92 -2.62 -18.56
C SER A 100 -2.60 -1.62 -19.70
N PRO A 101 -3.16 -0.40 -19.66
CA PRO A 101 -2.79 0.67 -20.57
C PRO A 101 -1.41 1.26 -20.28
N LEU A 102 -0.78 0.92 -19.13
CA LEU A 102 0.54 1.43 -18.75
C LEU A 102 1.63 0.53 -19.31
N ASN A 103 2.62 1.16 -19.97
CA ASN A 103 3.86 0.52 -20.38
C ASN A 103 5.01 1.00 -19.46
N ARG A 104 5.89 0.09 -19.04
CA ARG A 104 7.09 0.44 -18.26
C ARG A 104 8.10 1.27 -19.03
N ASP A 105 8.15 1.10 -20.35
CA ASP A 105 9.05 1.82 -21.24
C ASP A 105 8.54 3.23 -21.58
N ASP A 106 7.32 3.57 -21.18
CA ASP A 106 6.77 4.92 -21.35
C ASP A 106 7.55 5.92 -20.46
N MET A 107 8.15 6.90 -21.12
CA MET A 107 8.94 7.93 -20.45
C MET A 107 8.16 8.76 -19.43
N ARG A 108 6.83 8.76 -19.51
CA ARG A 108 5.95 9.45 -18.56
C ARG A 108 5.76 8.64 -17.27
N VAL A 109 6.00 7.32 -17.30
CA VAL A 109 5.78 6.43 -16.16
C VAL A 109 7.02 6.39 -15.28
N ARG A 110 6.91 6.84 -14.04
CA ARG A 110 8.01 6.93 -13.07
C ARG A 110 7.64 6.34 -11.73
N ALA A 111 8.58 5.63 -11.12
CA ALA A 111 8.43 5.19 -9.74
C ALA A 111 8.56 6.39 -8.77
N LEU A 112 7.73 6.41 -7.72
CA LEU A 112 7.87 7.41 -6.66
C LEU A 112 9.23 7.26 -5.95
N PRO A 113 10.02 8.34 -5.83
CA PRO A 113 11.38 8.28 -5.28
C PRO A 113 11.42 8.25 -3.74
N PHE A 114 10.26 8.26 -3.08
CA PHE A 114 10.17 8.28 -1.62
C PHE A 114 9.19 7.21 -1.10
N PRO A 115 9.30 6.83 0.19
CA PRO A 115 8.42 5.86 0.80
C PRO A 115 6.99 6.41 0.95
N THR A 116 6.01 5.52 0.77
CA THR A 116 4.59 5.84 0.93
C THR A 116 3.97 4.95 2.00
N ARG A 117 2.89 5.43 2.59
CA ARG A 117 2.04 4.67 3.51
C ARG A 117 1.16 3.67 2.73
N LYS A 118 0.24 3.03 3.43
CA LYS A 118 -0.76 2.14 2.81
C LYS A 118 -1.53 2.89 1.73
N PRO A 119 -1.81 2.26 0.57
CA PRO A 119 -2.59 2.86 -0.49
C PRO A 119 -4.00 3.25 0.00
N THR A 120 -4.25 4.54 0.11
CA THR A 120 -5.52 5.17 0.43
C THR A 120 -5.65 6.45 -0.39
N TYR A 121 -6.85 6.96 -0.57
CA TYR A 121 -7.07 8.23 -1.26
C TYR A 121 -6.30 9.38 -0.58
N LYS A 122 -6.36 9.46 0.75
CA LYS A 122 -5.62 10.48 1.53
C LYS A 122 -4.11 10.40 1.30
N GLU A 123 -3.56 9.20 1.13
CA GLU A 123 -2.12 9.06 0.83
C GLU A 123 -1.80 9.46 -0.61
N VAL A 124 -2.70 9.22 -1.55
CA VAL A 124 -2.54 9.70 -2.94
C VAL A 124 -2.54 11.22 -2.99
N GLN A 125 -3.43 11.88 -2.25
CA GLN A 125 -3.45 13.34 -2.12
C GLN A 125 -2.14 13.87 -1.51
N ARG A 126 -1.68 13.27 -0.40
CA ARG A 126 -0.39 13.65 0.22
C ARG A 126 0.79 13.49 -0.75
N VAL A 127 0.82 12.40 -1.52
CA VAL A 127 1.86 12.19 -2.54
C VAL A 127 1.77 13.27 -3.61
N HIS A 128 0.58 13.57 -4.11
CA HIS A 128 0.39 14.65 -5.08
C HIS A 128 0.88 16.00 -4.53
N GLU A 129 0.47 16.38 -3.32
CA GLU A 129 0.94 17.59 -2.65
C GLU A 129 2.47 17.62 -2.55
N THR A 130 3.09 16.49 -2.15
CA THR A 130 4.55 16.39 -2.00
C THR A 130 5.29 16.58 -3.33
N VAL A 131 4.79 16.02 -4.43
CA VAL A 131 5.48 16.09 -5.74
C VAL A 131 5.18 17.37 -6.51
N SER A 132 4.09 18.05 -6.17
CA SER A 132 3.69 19.34 -6.80
C SER A 132 4.10 20.57 -6.02
N SER A 133 4.67 20.42 -4.81
CA SER A 133 5.16 21.52 -4.00
C SER A 133 6.65 21.77 -4.21
N ILE A 134 7.03 23.04 -4.19
CA ILE A 134 8.42 23.50 -4.17
C ILE A 134 8.61 24.31 -2.88
N GLU A 135 9.56 23.90 -2.06
CA GLU A 135 9.94 24.64 -0.86
C GLU A 135 11.17 25.51 -1.18
N VAL A 136 11.04 26.82 -0.95
CA VAL A 136 12.11 27.79 -1.14
C VAL A 136 12.59 28.26 0.23
N TYR A 137 13.90 28.26 0.42
CA TYR A 137 14.54 28.72 1.65
C TYR A 137 15.46 29.90 1.36
N ASP A 138 15.31 31.01 2.09
CA ASP A 138 16.10 32.22 1.90
C ASP A 138 17.57 32.06 2.28
N THR A 139 17.88 31.13 3.22
CA THR A 139 19.24 30.86 3.68
C THR A 139 19.50 29.36 3.83
N MET A 140 20.77 28.94 3.72
CA MET A 140 21.22 27.59 3.93
C MET A 140 20.93 27.10 5.37
N GLU A 141 20.97 28.00 6.34
CA GLU A 141 20.67 27.67 7.74
C GLU A 141 19.21 27.26 7.94
N LEU A 142 18.26 27.97 7.30
CA LEU A 142 16.84 27.63 7.32
C LEU A 142 16.58 26.28 6.66
N PHE A 143 17.23 26.01 5.52
CA PHE A 143 17.18 24.71 4.86
C PHE A 143 17.66 23.57 5.76
N GLN A 144 18.84 23.74 6.40
CA GLN A 144 19.39 22.72 7.31
C GLN A 144 18.49 22.47 8.52
N ARG A 145 17.90 23.51 9.11
CA ARG A 145 16.92 23.38 10.21
C ARG A 145 15.67 22.60 9.76
N ALA A 146 15.14 22.91 8.60
CA ALA A 146 13.98 22.21 8.04
C ALA A 146 14.28 20.73 7.77
N LEU A 147 15.48 20.42 7.25
CA LEU A 147 15.94 19.06 7.00
C LEU A 147 16.04 18.25 8.30
N ILE A 148 16.65 18.79 9.35
CA ILE A 148 16.76 18.16 10.68
C ILE A 148 15.36 17.92 11.27
N ALA A 149 14.46 18.92 11.20
CA ALA A 149 13.10 18.80 11.71
C ALA A 149 12.26 17.73 10.97
N SER A 150 12.47 17.57 9.67
CA SER A 150 11.81 16.52 8.89
C SER A 150 12.30 15.12 9.25
N THR A 151 13.60 14.97 9.51
CA THR A 151 14.23 13.68 9.89
C THR A 151 13.82 13.25 11.30
N SER A 152 13.73 14.16 12.26
CA SER A 152 13.28 13.86 13.64
C SER A 152 11.80 13.45 13.72
N LYS A 153 10.93 13.99 12.87
CA LYS A 153 9.52 13.59 12.78
C LYS A 153 9.33 12.16 12.23
N SER A 154 10.28 11.65 11.46
CA SER A 154 10.21 10.28 10.92
C SER A 154 10.58 9.21 11.96
N THR A 155 11.52 9.51 12.87
CA THR A 155 12.00 8.58 13.91
C THR A 155 11.01 8.41 15.07
N THR A 156 10.25 9.44 15.43
CA THR A 156 9.27 9.34 16.53
C THR A 156 8.01 8.53 16.17
N LYS A 157 7.66 8.38 14.90
CA LYS A 157 6.50 7.59 14.48
C LYS A 157 6.73 6.08 14.39
N THR A 158 7.97 5.62 14.31
CA THR A 158 8.30 4.19 14.30
C THR A 158 8.31 3.58 15.69
N ASN A 159 8.51 4.36 16.76
CA ASN A 159 8.56 3.86 18.13
C ASN A 159 7.19 3.83 18.85
N SER A 160 6.20 4.57 18.37
CA SER A 160 4.85 4.58 18.98
C SER A 160 3.97 3.40 18.55
N ASP A 161 4.18 2.84 17.35
CA ASP A 161 3.41 1.70 16.87
C ASP A 161 3.87 0.35 17.47
N THR A 162 5.10 0.27 18.01
CA THR A 162 5.65 -0.98 18.58
C THR A 162 5.34 -1.12 20.06
N SER A 163 5.08 -0.03 20.79
CA SER A 163 4.84 -0.05 22.24
C SER A 163 3.39 -0.33 22.63
N VAL A 164 2.42 -0.03 21.75
CA VAL A 164 0.99 -0.26 22.01
C VAL A 164 0.56 -1.71 21.78
N GLU A 165 1.30 -2.49 20.98
CA GLU A 165 0.99 -3.91 20.76
C GLU A 165 1.54 -4.84 21.86
N ARG A 166 2.57 -4.42 22.60
CA ARG A 166 3.16 -5.24 23.68
C ARG A 166 2.36 -5.22 24.98
N SER A 167 1.64 -4.15 25.30
CA SER A 167 0.87 -4.02 26.53
C SER A 167 -0.49 -4.72 26.54
N LYS A 168 -0.98 -5.17 25.38
CA LYS A 168 -2.27 -5.90 25.26
C LYS A 168 -2.15 -7.44 25.30
N LYS A 169 -0.93 -7.99 25.41
CA LYS A 169 -0.69 -9.44 25.42
C LYS A 169 -0.49 -10.06 26.79
N SER A 170 -0.38 -9.26 27.85
CA SER A 170 -0.09 -9.72 29.21
C SER A 170 -1.31 -9.83 30.15
N GLN A 171 -2.52 -9.53 29.65
CA GLN A 171 -3.73 -9.66 30.47
C GLN A 171 -4.75 -10.58 29.80
N LYS A 172 -4.50 -11.88 29.79
CA LYS A 172 -5.57 -12.90 29.69
C LYS A 172 -5.03 -14.27 30.09
N SER A 173 -5.11 -14.54 31.36
CA SER A 173 -5.31 -15.86 31.90
C SER A 173 -6.23 -15.72 33.10
N PRO A 174 -7.38 -16.41 33.11
CA PRO A 174 -7.85 -16.93 34.37
C PRO A 174 -8.01 -18.46 34.31
N ASN A 175 -7.43 -19.09 35.32
CA ASN A 175 -7.73 -20.40 35.82
C ASN A 175 -9.21 -20.73 35.83
N LYS A 176 -9.56 -21.93 35.40
CA LYS A 176 -10.82 -22.58 35.74
C LYS A 176 -10.50 -23.90 36.47
N PRO A 177 -11.05 -24.15 37.69
CA PRO A 177 -10.83 -25.38 38.42
C PRO A 177 -11.60 -26.53 37.80
N ILE A 178 -10.98 -27.70 37.87
CA ILE A 178 -11.59 -29.00 37.50
C ILE A 178 -12.29 -29.51 38.75
N ASP A 179 -13.60 -29.49 38.79
CA ASP A 179 -14.38 -30.28 39.75
C ASP A 179 -14.61 -31.68 39.24
N ARG A 180 -14.01 -32.59 39.99
CA ARG A 180 -14.22 -34.03 39.89
C ARG A 180 -15.22 -34.42 40.99
N ALA A 181 -16.45 -34.74 40.67
CA ALA A 181 -17.37 -35.41 41.59
C ALA A 181 -17.75 -36.75 41.02
N LYS A 182 -17.55 -37.74 41.89
CA LYS A 182 -17.96 -39.15 41.77
C LYS A 182 -19.47 -39.27 41.93
N SER A 183 -20.08 -40.12 41.18
CA SER A 183 -20.90 -41.28 41.60
C SER A 183 -21.42 -41.96 40.34
#